data_9d0a399388ca9591522958ec4464f579
#
_entry.id   9d0a399388ca9591522958ec4464f579
#
_cell.length_a   1.000
_cell.length_b   1.000
_cell.length_c   1.000
_cell.angle_alpha   90.00
_cell.angle_beta   90.00
_cell.angle_gamma   90.00
#
_symmetry.space_group_name_H-M   'P 1'
#
loop_
_entity.id
_entity.type
_entity.pdbx_description
1 polymer ?
#
loop_
_entity_poly.entity_id
_entity_poly.type
_entity_poly.pdbx_seq_one_letter_code
_entity_poly.pdbx_strand_id
1 'polypeptide(L)'
;SHRASTNSLIKFFRYVADCGGLGKTIDCKGFETDLSRNLFLSSDIPSSYGLGSSGALVAAVYARYAVHPTGDLLELKQLFGTMESCFHGSSSGIDPLQCYVGQPFKISPEKGVELLGEQFLQRHIQIGLIDTHIKSKTAPLVAYFKQQRQDSVFLQKFQNDYLPHVNACIASIVSGNDDAFFTSLKELSKGQMRFLRPMITDNTLSLFQICPDFRFGVKISGSGGGGFLLCFTDNKDKAIEVLKDFNVIWI
;
A
#
# COMPACT_ATOMS: atom_id res chain seq x y z
N SER A 1 -6.31 -1.83 -20.67
CA SER A 1 -7.35 -2.18 -21.65
C SER A 1 -8.33 -3.17 -21.03
N HIS A 2 -9.59 -3.18 -21.43
CA HIS A 2 -10.66 -4.07 -20.96
C HIS A 2 -10.23 -5.55 -20.99
N ARG A 3 -9.56 -5.98 -22.07
CA ARG A 3 -9.11 -7.37 -22.24
C ARG A 3 -8.10 -7.83 -21.17
N ALA A 4 -7.22 -6.95 -20.73
CA ALA A 4 -6.24 -7.28 -19.68
C ALA A 4 -6.93 -7.44 -18.31
N SER A 5 -7.92 -6.60 -18.00
CA SER A 5 -8.68 -6.70 -16.76
C SER A 5 -9.57 -7.95 -16.73
N THR A 6 -10.20 -8.31 -17.86
CA THR A 6 -10.99 -9.54 -17.98
C THR A 6 -10.12 -10.79 -17.73
N ASN A 7 -8.90 -10.85 -18.27
CA ASN A 7 -7.98 -11.95 -18.02
C ASN A 7 -7.59 -12.07 -16.54
N SER A 8 -7.39 -10.94 -15.85
CA SER A 8 -7.12 -10.93 -14.41
C SER A 8 -8.31 -11.43 -13.60
N LEU A 9 -9.53 -11.04 -13.98
CA LEU A 9 -10.77 -11.51 -13.36
C LEU A 9 -10.99 -13.02 -13.58
N ILE A 10 -10.73 -13.56 -14.78
CA ILE A 10 -10.83 -15.00 -15.07
C ILE A 10 -9.82 -15.79 -14.21
N LYS A 11 -8.57 -15.32 -14.14
CA LYS A 11 -7.55 -15.95 -13.27
C LYS A 11 -8.01 -15.95 -11.81
N PHE A 12 -8.52 -14.82 -11.35
CA PHE A 12 -8.98 -14.66 -9.97
C PHE A 12 -10.20 -15.54 -9.68
N PHE A 13 -11.17 -15.62 -10.60
CA PHE A 13 -12.33 -16.49 -10.48
C PHE A 13 -11.93 -17.96 -10.29
N ARG A 14 -11.01 -18.47 -11.13
CA ARG A 14 -10.52 -19.85 -11.00
C ARG A 14 -9.90 -20.10 -9.63
N TYR A 15 -9.06 -19.18 -9.16
CA TYR A 15 -8.46 -19.29 -7.84
C TYR A 15 -9.52 -19.32 -6.72
N VAL A 16 -10.53 -18.46 -6.76
CA VAL A 16 -11.62 -18.42 -5.77
C VAL A 16 -12.45 -19.70 -5.81
N ALA A 17 -12.78 -20.21 -7.00
CA ALA A 17 -13.56 -21.43 -7.19
C ALA A 17 -12.82 -22.67 -6.68
N ASP A 18 -11.51 -22.76 -6.91
CA ASP A 18 -10.66 -23.87 -6.48
C ASP A 18 -10.33 -23.84 -4.98
N CYS A 19 -10.40 -22.65 -4.35
CA CYS A 19 -10.12 -22.50 -2.93
C CYS A 19 -11.38 -22.80 -2.10
N GLY A 20 -11.50 -24.02 -1.60
CA GLY A 20 -12.73 -24.58 -0.99
C GLY A 20 -13.39 -23.78 0.14
N GLY A 21 -12.68 -22.84 0.78
CA GLY A 21 -13.23 -21.87 1.76
C GLY A 21 -13.87 -20.66 1.08
N LEU A 22 -13.24 -20.12 0.04
CA LEU A 22 -13.69 -18.92 -0.66
C LEU A 22 -14.97 -19.14 -1.48
N GLY A 23 -15.15 -20.32 -2.05
CA GLY A 23 -16.34 -20.67 -2.83
C GLY A 23 -17.66 -20.64 -2.03
N LYS A 24 -17.59 -20.65 -0.68
CA LYS A 24 -18.77 -20.46 0.19
C LYS A 24 -19.02 -18.98 0.52
N THR A 25 -18.00 -18.15 0.40
CA THR A 25 -18.05 -16.73 0.72
C THR A 25 -18.44 -15.88 -0.50
N ILE A 26 -18.09 -16.35 -1.69
CA ILE A 26 -18.31 -15.66 -2.96
C ILE A 26 -19.37 -16.40 -3.79
N ASP A 27 -20.35 -15.68 -4.34
CA ASP A 27 -21.28 -16.21 -5.34
C ASP A 27 -20.53 -16.52 -6.65
N CYS A 28 -19.89 -17.67 -6.69
CA CYS A 28 -19.15 -18.11 -7.88
C CYS A 28 -20.04 -18.24 -9.11
N LYS A 29 -21.33 -18.61 -8.95
CA LYS A 29 -22.27 -18.77 -10.07
C LYS A 29 -22.61 -17.42 -10.69
N GLY A 30 -22.89 -16.41 -9.88
CA GLY A 30 -23.11 -15.05 -10.35
C GLY A 30 -21.88 -14.46 -11.01
N PHE A 31 -20.70 -14.69 -10.41
CA PHE A 31 -19.42 -14.21 -10.96
C PHE A 31 -19.12 -14.85 -12.33
N GLU A 32 -19.29 -16.17 -12.49
CA GLU A 32 -19.10 -16.88 -13.75
C GLU A 32 -20.07 -16.36 -14.84
N THR A 33 -21.33 -16.15 -14.46
CA THR A 33 -22.34 -15.60 -15.36
C THR A 33 -21.94 -14.23 -15.89
N ASP A 34 -21.46 -13.33 -15.01
CA ASP A 34 -21.05 -12.00 -15.42
C ASP A 34 -19.75 -12.03 -16.26
N LEU A 35 -18.82 -12.96 -15.97
CA LEU A 35 -17.64 -13.17 -16.82
C LEU A 35 -18.03 -13.60 -18.24
N SER A 36 -19.05 -14.47 -18.40
CA SER A 36 -19.56 -14.88 -19.70
C SER A 36 -20.18 -13.74 -20.50
N ARG A 37 -20.59 -12.66 -19.80
CA ARG A 37 -21.14 -11.42 -20.36
C ARG A 37 -20.11 -10.30 -20.50
N ASN A 38 -18.82 -10.66 -20.57
CA ASN A 38 -17.69 -9.74 -20.71
C ASN A 38 -17.51 -8.76 -19.53
N LEU A 39 -17.68 -9.24 -18.30
CA LEU A 39 -17.32 -8.46 -17.11
C LEU A 39 -15.87 -7.97 -17.22
N PHE A 40 -15.65 -6.70 -16.92
CA PHE A 40 -14.32 -6.12 -16.82
C PHE A 40 -14.23 -5.20 -15.60
N LEU A 41 -13.01 -5.01 -15.10
CA LEU A 41 -12.70 -4.02 -14.06
C LEU A 41 -12.19 -2.75 -14.73
N SER A 42 -12.82 -1.61 -14.44
CA SER A 42 -12.29 -0.29 -14.76
C SER A 42 -11.64 0.29 -13.50
N SER A 43 -10.39 0.70 -13.61
CA SER A 43 -9.65 1.32 -12.50
C SER A 43 -8.65 2.33 -13.06
N ASP A 44 -8.50 3.44 -12.38
CA ASP A 44 -7.50 4.48 -12.60
C ASP A 44 -6.19 4.19 -11.83
N ILE A 45 -6.18 3.17 -10.96
CA ILE A 45 -4.97 2.74 -10.25
C ILE A 45 -4.04 2.02 -11.23
N PRO A 46 -2.84 2.55 -11.52
CA PRO A 46 -1.91 1.89 -12.43
C PRO A 46 -1.35 0.60 -11.82
N SER A 47 -1.35 -0.48 -12.61
CA SER A 47 -0.82 -1.77 -12.18
C SER A 47 0.69 -1.71 -11.94
N SER A 48 1.18 -2.34 -10.87
CA SER A 48 2.60 -2.40 -10.49
C SER A 48 3.20 -1.04 -10.07
N TYR A 49 2.37 -0.17 -9.51
CA TYR A 49 2.77 1.16 -9.03
C TYR A 49 2.72 1.33 -7.51
N GLY A 50 2.50 0.24 -6.76
CA GLY A 50 2.53 0.28 -5.29
C GLY A 50 1.30 0.92 -4.62
N LEU A 51 0.19 1.06 -5.36
CA LEU A 51 -1.07 1.62 -4.87
C LEU A 51 -2.19 0.57 -4.71
N GLY A 52 -1.84 -0.71 -4.56
CA GLY A 52 -2.82 -1.74 -4.24
C GLY A 52 -3.80 -2.07 -5.37
N SER A 53 -3.39 -2.03 -6.66
CA SER A 53 -4.29 -2.36 -7.79
C SER A 53 -4.88 -3.77 -7.72
N SER A 54 -4.17 -4.76 -7.17
CA SER A 54 -4.69 -6.09 -6.89
C SER A 54 -5.72 -6.06 -5.75
N GLY A 55 -5.45 -5.28 -4.71
CA GLY A 55 -6.36 -5.07 -3.60
C GLY A 55 -7.69 -4.45 -4.06
N ALA A 56 -7.64 -3.47 -4.95
CA ALA A 56 -8.85 -2.87 -5.53
C ALA A 56 -9.70 -3.89 -6.30
N LEU A 57 -9.07 -4.81 -7.06
CA LEU A 57 -9.78 -5.90 -7.73
C LEU A 57 -10.45 -6.84 -6.73
N VAL A 58 -9.73 -7.26 -5.69
CA VAL A 58 -10.26 -8.12 -4.63
C VAL A 58 -11.44 -7.46 -3.92
N ALA A 59 -11.30 -6.19 -3.52
CA ALA A 59 -12.36 -5.43 -2.86
C ALA A 59 -13.61 -5.30 -3.74
N ALA A 60 -13.45 -4.99 -5.03
CA ALA A 60 -14.55 -4.87 -5.98
C ALA A 60 -15.29 -6.20 -6.19
N VAL A 61 -14.56 -7.32 -6.31
CA VAL A 61 -15.18 -8.65 -6.44
C VAL A 61 -15.92 -9.02 -5.15
N TYR A 62 -15.32 -8.80 -3.99
CA TYR A 62 -15.99 -9.07 -2.72
C TYR A 62 -17.25 -8.20 -2.55
N ALA A 63 -17.18 -6.91 -2.80
CA ALA A 63 -18.33 -6.01 -2.70
C ALA A 63 -19.50 -6.44 -3.60
N ARG A 64 -19.21 -7.05 -4.76
CA ARG A 64 -20.22 -7.47 -5.71
C ARG A 64 -20.77 -8.87 -5.47
N TYR A 65 -19.94 -9.80 -5.02
CA TYR A 65 -20.25 -11.24 -5.00
C TYR A 65 -20.20 -11.88 -3.62
N ALA A 66 -19.97 -11.14 -2.54
CA ALA A 66 -20.01 -11.72 -1.18
C ALA A 66 -21.44 -12.19 -0.86
N VAL A 67 -21.58 -13.48 -0.46
CA VAL A 67 -22.89 -14.07 -0.11
C VAL A 67 -23.34 -13.61 1.28
N HIS A 68 -22.41 -13.59 2.24
CA HIS A 68 -22.66 -13.14 3.61
C HIS A 68 -21.52 -12.19 4.03
N PRO A 69 -21.60 -10.88 3.66
CA PRO A 69 -20.55 -9.94 4.00
C PRO A 69 -20.47 -9.75 5.52
N THR A 70 -19.24 -9.87 6.05
CA THR A 70 -18.96 -9.59 7.46
C THR A 70 -18.61 -8.12 7.66
N GLY A 71 -18.94 -7.58 8.86
CA GLY A 71 -18.51 -6.27 9.32
C GLY A 71 -17.24 -6.33 10.18
N ASP A 72 -16.73 -7.53 10.51
CA ASP A 72 -15.50 -7.68 11.29
C ASP A 72 -14.27 -7.39 10.42
N LEU A 73 -13.56 -6.32 10.76
CA LEU A 73 -12.41 -5.84 9.98
C LEU A 73 -11.21 -6.80 10.04
N LEU A 74 -11.05 -7.54 11.12
CA LEU A 74 -9.96 -8.50 11.25
C LEU A 74 -10.24 -9.74 10.43
N GLU A 75 -11.49 -10.21 10.44
CA GLU A 75 -11.96 -11.31 9.58
C GLU A 75 -11.84 -10.91 8.11
N LEU A 76 -12.30 -9.72 7.72
CA LEU A 76 -12.14 -9.18 6.37
C LEU A 76 -10.68 -9.12 5.95
N LYS A 77 -9.78 -8.64 6.81
CA LYS A 77 -8.36 -8.58 6.53
C LYS A 77 -7.77 -9.96 6.23
N GLN A 78 -8.15 -10.99 7.00
CA GLN A 78 -7.69 -12.36 6.80
C GLN A 78 -8.24 -12.96 5.49
N LEU A 79 -9.53 -12.78 5.25
CA LEU A 79 -10.21 -13.21 4.03
C LEU A 79 -9.58 -12.55 2.79
N PHE A 80 -9.39 -11.24 2.82
CA PHE A 80 -8.77 -10.49 1.74
C PHE A 80 -7.31 -10.87 1.52
N GLY A 81 -6.56 -11.20 2.57
CA GLY A 81 -5.23 -11.75 2.45
C GLY A 81 -5.21 -13.08 1.68
N THR A 82 -6.18 -13.95 1.97
CA THR A 82 -6.35 -15.21 1.24
C THR A 82 -6.71 -14.96 -0.22
N MET A 83 -7.67 -14.08 -0.48
CA MET A 83 -8.09 -13.73 -1.85
C MET A 83 -6.95 -13.11 -2.65
N GLU A 84 -6.23 -12.13 -2.11
CA GLU A 84 -5.14 -11.42 -2.80
C GLU A 84 -3.90 -12.30 -3.03
N SER A 85 -3.75 -13.40 -2.27
CA SER A 85 -2.68 -14.37 -2.46
C SER A 85 -2.67 -15.01 -3.85
N CYS A 86 -3.79 -14.96 -4.59
CA CYS A 86 -3.88 -15.29 -6.01
C CYS A 86 -2.83 -14.57 -6.89
N PHE A 87 -2.49 -13.33 -6.53
CA PHE A 87 -1.61 -12.48 -7.33
C PHE A 87 -0.15 -12.53 -6.88
N HIS A 88 0.08 -12.72 -5.58
CA HIS A 88 1.40 -12.52 -4.95
C HIS A 88 1.90 -13.74 -4.18
N GLY A 89 1.15 -14.86 -4.16
CA GLY A 89 1.46 -16.07 -3.40
C GLY A 89 1.23 -15.91 -1.89
N SER A 90 1.34 -14.71 -1.35
CA SER A 90 0.98 -14.36 0.04
C SER A 90 0.66 -12.88 0.12
N SER A 91 -0.36 -12.53 0.88
CA SER A 91 -0.77 -11.14 1.13
C SER A 91 -1.13 -10.91 2.60
N SER A 92 -0.97 -9.68 3.04
CA SER A 92 -1.41 -9.21 4.37
C SER A 92 -2.91 -8.90 4.42
N GLY A 93 -3.58 -8.73 3.28
CA GLY A 93 -4.96 -8.29 3.16
C GLY A 93 -5.19 -6.81 3.47
N ILE A 94 -4.14 -6.02 3.64
CA ILE A 94 -4.26 -4.59 4.01
C ILE A 94 -4.76 -3.76 2.83
N ASP A 95 -4.17 -3.93 1.64
CA ASP A 95 -4.56 -3.17 0.45
C ASP A 95 -6.03 -3.38 0.08
N PRO A 96 -6.54 -4.63 -0.05
CA PRO A 96 -7.95 -4.83 -0.32
C PRO A 96 -8.86 -4.37 0.82
N LEU A 97 -8.43 -4.50 2.09
CA LEU A 97 -9.20 -3.97 3.21
C LEU A 97 -9.35 -2.45 3.09
N GLN A 98 -8.25 -1.74 2.78
CA GLN A 98 -8.28 -0.28 2.59
C GLN A 98 -9.21 0.12 1.44
N CYS A 99 -9.13 -0.59 0.31
CA CYS A 99 -10.01 -0.33 -0.84
C CYS A 99 -11.49 -0.59 -0.53
N TYR A 100 -11.78 -1.60 0.29
CA TYR A 100 -13.15 -1.96 0.65
C TYR A 100 -13.77 -1.00 1.67
N VAL A 101 -13.00 -0.67 2.71
CA VAL A 101 -13.46 0.19 3.83
C VAL A 101 -13.53 1.66 3.39
N GLY A 102 -12.60 2.12 2.55
CA GLY A 102 -12.56 3.50 2.06
C GLY A 102 -12.25 4.57 3.12
N GLN A 103 -11.80 4.15 4.31
CA GLN A 103 -11.47 5.03 5.42
C GLN A 103 -10.08 4.69 5.97
N PRO A 104 -9.33 5.68 6.48
CA PRO A 104 -8.06 5.42 7.13
C PRO A 104 -8.23 4.54 8.37
N PHE A 105 -7.32 3.60 8.56
CA PHE A 105 -7.27 2.78 9.74
C PHE A 105 -5.84 2.57 10.24
N LYS A 106 -5.73 2.25 11.51
CA LYS A 106 -4.49 1.82 12.16
C LYS A 106 -4.56 0.33 12.44
N ILE A 107 -3.45 -0.36 12.25
CA ILE A 107 -3.30 -1.77 12.65
C ILE A 107 -2.29 -1.86 13.78
N SER A 108 -2.65 -2.53 14.86
CA SER A 108 -1.75 -2.84 15.95
C SER A 108 -1.93 -4.30 16.41
N PRO A 109 -0.88 -4.92 17.00
CA PRO A 109 -1.01 -6.28 17.54
C PRO A 109 -2.05 -6.40 18.64
N GLU A 110 -2.20 -5.35 19.47
CA GLU A 110 -3.06 -5.35 20.66
C GLU A 110 -4.53 -5.15 20.33
N LYS A 111 -4.82 -4.30 19.33
CA LYS A 111 -6.19 -3.87 19.02
C LYS A 111 -6.69 -4.29 17.65
N GLY A 112 -5.85 -4.96 16.86
CA GLY A 112 -6.21 -5.35 15.48
C GLY A 112 -6.34 -4.14 14.56
N VAL A 113 -7.50 -3.98 13.91
CA VAL A 113 -7.80 -2.91 12.97
C VAL A 113 -8.71 -1.87 13.64
N GLU A 114 -8.23 -0.64 13.76
CA GLU A 114 -8.96 0.50 14.35
C GLU A 114 -9.20 1.56 13.27
N LEU A 115 -10.46 1.89 12.97
CA LEU A 115 -10.78 2.98 12.06
C LEU A 115 -10.38 4.32 12.69
N LEU A 116 -9.79 5.19 11.88
CA LEU A 116 -9.49 6.56 12.26
C LEU A 116 -10.64 7.46 11.79
N GLY A 117 -11.11 8.34 12.68
CA GLY A 117 -12.25 9.21 12.37
C GLY A 117 -11.96 10.23 11.25
N GLU A 118 -13.02 10.89 10.75
CA GLU A 118 -12.94 11.89 9.67
C GLU A 118 -11.96 13.03 9.96
N GLN A 119 -11.79 13.39 11.24
CA GLN A 119 -10.80 14.39 11.67
C GLN A 119 -9.36 14.04 11.23
N PHE A 120 -9.09 12.76 10.96
CA PHE A 120 -7.80 12.33 10.43
C PHE A 120 -7.54 12.85 9.01
N LEU A 121 -8.59 13.06 8.21
CA LEU A 121 -8.52 13.56 6.84
C LEU A 121 -8.42 15.08 6.75
N GLN A 122 -8.75 15.81 7.84
CA GLN A 122 -8.76 17.27 7.90
C GLN A 122 -7.41 17.85 8.31
N ARG A 123 -6.30 17.42 7.69
CA ARG A 123 -4.96 17.86 8.05
C ARG A 123 -4.35 18.81 7.05
N HIS A 124 -3.43 19.65 7.54
CA HIS A 124 -2.66 20.56 6.69
C HIS A 124 -1.53 19.85 5.93
N ILE A 125 -1.26 18.58 6.23
CA ILE A 125 -0.23 17.80 5.53
C ILE A 125 -0.73 17.46 4.13
N GLN A 126 -0.04 17.97 3.13
CA GLN A 126 -0.27 17.63 1.73
C GLN A 126 0.49 16.36 1.39
N ILE A 127 -0.16 15.47 0.63
CA ILE A 127 0.43 14.21 0.19
C ILE A 127 0.56 14.23 -1.33
N GLY A 128 1.74 13.90 -1.83
CA GLY A 128 1.99 13.76 -3.26
C GLY A 128 2.48 12.36 -3.61
N LEU A 129 2.06 11.88 -4.76
CA LEU A 129 2.53 10.66 -5.40
C LEU A 129 3.55 11.03 -6.46
N ILE A 130 4.83 10.75 -6.22
CA ILE A 130 5.93 11.00 -7.15
C ILE A 130 6.06 9.81 -8.07
N ASP A 131 5.83 9.98 -9.37
CA ASP A 131 5.97 8.91 -10.36
C ASP A 131 7.46 8.64 -10.66
N THR A 132 7.89 7.42 -10.40
CA THR A 132 9.26 6.99 -10.73
C THR A 132 9.44 6.64 -12.20
N HIS A 133 8.36 6.53 -12.97
CA HIS A 133 8.33 6.00 -14.34
C HIS A 133 8.86 4.56 -14.50
N ILE A 134 9.03 3.84 -13.39
CA ILE A 134 9.53 2.45 -13.35
C ILE A 134 8.44 1.55 -12.78
N LYS A 135 8.09 0.48 -13.46
CA LYS A 135 7.17 -0.53 -12.91
C LYS A 135 7.84 -1.34 -11.83
N SER A 136 7.24 -1.41 -10.65
CA SER A 136 7.72 -2.22 -9.54
C SER A 136 7.54 -3.72 -9.80
N LYS A 137 8.51 -4.51 -9.34
CA LYS A 137 8.44 -5.98 -9.26
C LYS A 137 8.44 -6.40 -7.81
N THR A 138 7.27 -6.57 -7.22
CA THR A 138 7.10 -6.83 -5.78
C THR A 138 7.79 -8.12 -5.31
N ALA A 139 7.66 -9.23 -6.04
CA ALA A 139 8.13 -10.54 -5.57
C ALA A 139 9.64 -10.60 -5.28
N PRO A 140 10.55 -10.10 -6.14
CA PRO A 140 11.99 -10.08 -5.84
C PRO A 140 12.33 -9.24 -4.60
N LEU A 141 11.66 -8.09 -4.41
CA LEU A 141 11.93 -7.19 -3.28
C LEU A 141 11.46 -7.79 -1.95
N VAL A 142 10.30 -8.43 -1.96
CA VAL A 142 9.80 -9.18 -0.79
C VAL A 142 10.74 -10.36 -0.47
N ALA A 143 11.21 -11.10 -1.48
CA ALA A 143 12.16 -12.19 -1.29
C ALA A 143 13.48 -11.69 -0.69
N TYR A 144 14.01 -10.57 -1.21
CA TYR A 144 15.19 -9.91 -0.65
C TYR A 144 14.99 -9.56 0.84
N PHE A 145 13.89 -8.90 1.20
CA PHE A 145 13.62 -8.54 2.58
C PHE A 145 13.47 -9.76 3.50
N LYS A 146 12.78 -10.81 3.02
CA LYS A 146 12.67 -12.07 3.76
C LYS A 146 14.04 -12.70 4.02
N GLN A 147 14.96 -12.65 3.06
CA GLN A 147 16.32 -13.13 3.21
C GLN A 147 17.12 -12.29 4.24
N GLN A 148 17.05 -10.95 4.15
CA GLN A 148 17.72 -10.07 5.11
C GLN A 148 17.26 -10.32 6.56
N ARG A 149 15.98 -10.61 6.77
CA ARG A 149 15.44 -10.93 8.10
C ARG A 149 15.95 -12.23 8.71
N GLN A 150 16.62 -13.09 7.95
CA GLN A 150 17.27 -14.30 8.47
C GLN A 150 18.62 -13.98 9.16
N ASP A 151 19.21 -12.83 8.84
CA ASP A 151 20.39 -12.32 9.53
C ASP A 151 19.96 -11.65 10.85
N SER A 152 20.38 -12.21 11.97
CA SER A 152 20.05 -11.72 13.31
C SER A 152 20.58 -10.31 13.57
N VAL A 153 21.76 -9.96 13.01
CA VAL A 153 22.36 -8.62 13.17
C VAL A 153 21.54 -7.59 12.40
N PHE A 154 21.16 -7.92 11.17
CA PHE A 154 20.24 -7.06 10.39
C PHE A 154 18.94 -6.87 11.13
N LEU A 155 18.32 -7.96 11.59
CA LEU A 155 17.01 -7.91 12.26
C LEU A 155 17.05 -7.06 13.53
N GLN A 156 18.09 -7.22 14.36
CA GLN A 156 18.26 -6.42 15.57
C GLN A 156 18.42 -4.94 15.26
N LYS A 157 19.26 -4.58 14.28
CA LYS A 157 19.42 -3.18 13.85
C LYS A 157 18.15 -2.61 13.25
N PHE A 158 17.45 -3.39 12.42
CA PHE A 158 16.17 -2.97 11.84
C PHE A 158 15.12 -2.68 12.92
N GLN A 159 15.04 -3.55 13.95
CA GLN A 159 14.12 -3.37 15.07
C GLN A 159 14.48 -2.16 15.95
N ASN A 160 15.77 -1.93 16.20
CA ASN A 160 16.20 -0.87 17.11
C ASN A 160 16.35 0.50 16.43
N ASP A 161 16.79 0.54 15.17
CA ASP A 161 17.15 1.79 14.48
C ASP A 161 16.12 2.24 13.45
N TYR A 162 15.18 1.36 13.01
CA TYR A 162 14.19 1.72 11.98
C TYR A 162 12.74 1.67 12.47
N LEU A 163 12.32 0.58 13.12
CA LEU A 163 10.92 0.43 13.55
C LEU A 163 10.46 1.51 14.54
N PRO A 164 11.30 2.03 15.46
CA PRO A 164 10.87 3.13 16.34
C PRO A 164 10.42 4.37 15.55
N HIS A 165 11.10 4.70 14.44
CA HIS A 165 10.73 5.84 13.61
C HIS A 165 9.43 5.60 12.83
N VAL A 166 9.19 4.36 12.38
CA VAL A 166 7.90 3.95 11.78
C VAL A 166 6.76 4.15 12.79
N ASN A 167 6.94 3.65 14.00
CA ASN A 167 5.94 3.76 15.07
C ASN A 167 5.72 5.22 15.50
N ALA A 168 6.79 6.01 15.56
CA ALA A 168 6.70 7.44 15.87
C ALA A 168 5.95 8.22 14.79
N CYS A 169 6.17 7.92 13.50
CA CYS A 169 5.38 8.50 12.41
C CYS A 169 3.89 8.18 12.56
N ILE A 170 3.55 6.91 12.85
CA ILE A 170 2.16 6.48 13.04
C ILE A 170 1.55 7.20 14.25
N ALA A 171 2.24 7.23 15.38
CA ALA A 171 1.75 7.88 16.60
C ALA A 171 1.54 9.38 16.39
N SER A 172 2.49 10.06 15.74
CA SER A 172 2.43 11.50 15.49
C SER A 172 1.29 11.86 14.54
N ILE A 173 1.14 11.09 13.46
CA ILE A 173 0.07 11.34 12.50
C ILE A 173 -1.31 11.04 13.11
N VAL A 174 -1.44 10.05 13.98
CA VAL A 174 -2.68 9.75 14.69
C VAL A 174 -3.02 10.82 15.73
N SER A 175 -2.01 11.33 16.47
CA SER A 175 -2.23 12.36 17.50
C SER A 175 -2.35 13.79 16.97
N GLY A 176 -2.09 14.05 15.68
CA GLY A 176 -2.12 15.38 15.12
C GLY A 176 -0.86 16.22 15.39
N ASN A 177 0.23 15.61 15.79
CA ASN A 177 1.49 16.30 16.03
C ASN A 177 2.35 16.34 14.76
N ASP A 178 2.17 17.38 13.95
CA ASP A 178 2.85 17.52 12.66
C ASP A 178 4.36 17.69 12.81
N ASP A 179 4.85 18.40 13.83
CA ASP A 179 6.30 18.56 14.08
C ASP A 179 6.96 17.22 14.36
N ALA A 180 6.36 16.42 15.25
CA ALA A 180 6.85 15.10 15.55
C ALA A 180 6.75 14.16 14.34
N PHE A 181 5.71 14.31 13.51
CA PHE A 181 5.56 13.53 12.28
C PHE A 181 6.71 13.80 11.30
N PHE A 182 6.99 15.07 10.96
CA PHE A 182 8.05 15.41 10.01
C PHE A 182 9.45 15.06 10.54
N THR A 183 9.67 15.21 11.85
CA THR A 183 10.91 14.76 12.50
C THR A 183 11.10 13.25 12.33
N SER A 184 10.07 12.48 12.63
CA SER A 184 10.10 11.02 12.52
C SER A 184 10.17 10.55 11.07
N LEU A 185 9.50 11.23 10.15
CA LEU A 185 9.53 10.94 8.71
C LEU A 185 10.93 11.11 8.12
N LYS A 186 11.68 12.13 8.56
CA LYS A 186 13.07 12.34 8.15
C LYS A 186 13.95 11.14 8.56
N GLU A 187 13.83 10.69 9.78
CA GLU A 187 14.60 9.54 10.26
C GLU A 187 14.12 8.22 9.60
N LEU A 188 12.83 8.08 9.34
CA LEU A 188 12.27 6.97 8.58
C LEU A 188 12.86 6.93 7.16
N SER A 189 12.93 8.07 6.45
CA SER A 189 13.52 8.17 5.11
C SER A 189 14.98 7.74 5.10
N LYS A 190 15.79 8.20 6.09
CA LYS A 190 17.18 7.76 6.28
C LYS A 190 17.26 6.25 6.53
N GLY A 191 16.37 5.72 7.36
CA GLY A 191 16.27 4.29 7.64
C GLY A 191 15.95 3.49 6.38
N GLN A 192 15.07 3.98 5.50
CA GLN A 192 14.80 3.34 4.22
C GLN A 192 16.03 3.30 3.32
N MET A 193 16.81 4.36 3.24
CA MET A 193 18.09 4.34 2.51
C MET A 193 19.08 3.30 3.08
N ARG A 194 19.13 3.15 4.41
CA ARG A 194 20.05 2.22 5.06
C ARG A 194 19.61 0.76 4.95
N PHE A 195 18.34 0.46 5.21
CA PHE A 195 17.85 -0.92 5.36
C PHE A 195 17.12 -1.44 4.13
N LEU A 196 16.59 -0.56 3.29
CA LEU A 196 15.73 -0.88 2.17
C LEU A 196 16.27 -0.31 0.84
N ARG A 197 17.59 -0.10 0.75
CA ARG A 197 18.24 0.53 -0.43
C ARG A 197 17.83 -0.09 -1.78
N PRO A 198 17.74 -1.43 -1.94
CA PRO A 198 17.29 -2.03 -3.20
C PRO A 198 15.83 -1.73 -3.57
N MET A 199 15.04 -1.20 -2.64
CA MET A 199 13.66 -0.78 -2.86
C MET A 199 13.55 0.68 -3.30
N ILE A 200 14.66 1.43 -3.35
CA ILE A 200 14.74 2.82 -3.82
C ILE A 200 15.39 2.82 -5.19
N THR A 201 14.72 3.40 -6.18
CA THR A 201 15.24 3.52 -7.54
C THR A 201 16.33 4.61 -7.62
N ASP A 202 17.33 4.44 -8.48
CA ASP A 202 18.46 5.37 -8.54
C ASP A 202 18.04 6.78 -8.96
N ASN A 203 17.03 6.91 -9.83
CA ASN A 203 16.50 8.20 -10.24
C ASN A 203 15.77 8.98 -9.14
N THR A 204 15.40 8.32 -8.03
CA THR A 204 14.71 8.96 -6.90
C THR A 204 15.55 9.04 -5.63
N LEU A 205 16.76 8.48 -5.64
CA LEU A 205 17.63 8.44 -4.46
C LEU A 205 17.93 9.84 -3.90
N SER A 206 18.13 10.83 -4.78
CA SER A 206 18.37 12.21 -4.38
C SER A 206 17.25 12.81 -3.53
N LEU A 207 16.00 12.40 -3.74
CA LEU A 207 14.85 12.87 -2.97
C LEU A 207 14.92 12.49 -1.49
N PHE A 208 15.50 11.32 -1.18
CA PHE A 208 15.70 10.88 0.21
C PHE A 208 16.81 11.65 0.93
N GLN A 209 17.65 12.37 0.21
CA GLN A 209 18.78 13.15 0.71
C GLN A 209 18.45 14.64 0.84
N ILE A 210 17.33 15.09 0.27
CA ILE A 210 16.90 16.50 0.35
C ILE A 210 16.59 16.85 1.80
N CYS A 211 17.14 17.99 2.23
CA CYS A 211 16.91 18.53 3.56
C CYS A 211 16.56 20.02 3.43
N PRO A 212 15.34 20.35 2.99
CA PRO A 212 14.93 21.71 2.75
C PRO A 212 14.68 22.47 4.07
N ASP A 213 14.53 23.79 3.99
CA ASP A 213 14.24 24.70 5.10
C ASP A 213 12.76 24.70 5.55
N PHE A 214 11.95 23.77 4.99
CA PHE A 214 10.53 23.59 5.30
C PHE A 214 10.23 22.11 5.56
N ARG A 215 9.04 21.83 6.07
CA ARG A 215 8.61 20.45 6.37
C ARG A 215 8.37 19.68 5.08
N PHE A 216 9.24 18.75 4.81
CA PHE A 216 9.19 17.87 3.65
C PHE A 216 9.84 16.53 3.96
N GLY A 217 9.30 15.47 3.40
CA GLY A 217 9.92 14.15 3.47
C GLY A 217 9.29 13.18 2.47
N VAL A 218 10.06 12.16 2.12
CA VAL A 218 9.64 11.10 1.19
C VAL A 218 9.73 9.73 1.83
N LYS A 219 8.93 8.80 1.33
CA LYS A 219 9.04 7.38 1.69
C LYS A 219 8.59 6.49 0.53
N ILE A 220 9.11 5.26 0.49
CA ILE A 220 8.64 4.23 -0.44
C ILE A 220 7.15 3.92 -0.21
N SER A 221 6.42 3.66 -1.31
CA SER A 221 5.07 3.12 -1.31
C SER A 221 5.10 1.62 -1.67
N GLY A 222 4.34 0.81 -0.96
CA GLY A 222 4.31 -0.64 -1.17
C GLY A 222 5.69 -1.29 -1.01
N SER A 223 6.06 -2.15 -1.93
CA SER A 223 7.38 -2.83 -1.94
C SER A 223 8.53 -1.94 -2.42
N GLY A 224 8.25 -0.75 -2.94
CA GLY A 224 9.26 0.07 -3.59
C GLY A 224 9.76 -0.52 -4.91
N GLY A 225 10.95 -0.11 -5.33
CA GLY A 225 11.57 -0.56 -6.58
C GLY A 225 10.92 -0.02 -7.85
N GLY A 226 10.14 1.04 -7.72
CA GLY A 226 9.37 1.66 -8.79
C GLY A 226 7.95 2.03 -8.34
N GLY A 227 7.09 2.37 -9.28
CA GLY A 227 5.76 2.90 -9.04
C GLY A 227 5.80 4.31 -8.46
N PHE A 228 5.03 4.57 -7.43
CA PHE A 228 5.02 5.86 -6.76
C PHE A 228 5.88 5.85 -5.49
N LEU A 229 6.54 6.99 -5.22
CA LEU A 229 6.95 7.36 -3.87
C LEU A 229 5.88 8.26 -3.24
N LEU A 230 5.75 8.22 -1.93
CA LEU A 230 4.95 9.20 -1.19
C LEU A 230 5.84 10.35 -0.77
N CYS A 231 5.39 11.59 -1.02
CA CYS A 231 5.95 12.77 -0.37
C CYS A 231 4.90 13.42 0.54
N PHE A 232 5.38 14.06 1.59
CA PHE A 232 4.59 14.79 2.58
C PHE A 232 5.18 16.17 2.77
N THR A 233 4.32 17.18 2.84
CA THR A 233 4.72 18.55 3.09
C THR A 233 3.60 19.37 3.73
N ASP A 234 3.93 20.44 4.41
CA ASP A 234 2.99 21.47 4.84
C ASP A 234 3.00 22.69 3.91
N ASN A 235 3.91 22.70 2.91
CA ASN A 235 4.06 23.78 1.93
C ASN A 235 4.16 23.20 0.51
N LYS A 236 3.01 23.07 -0.13
CA LYS A 236 2.90 22.48 -1.47
C LYS A 236 3.69 23.26 -2.52
N ASP A 237 3.68 24.59 -2.47
CA ASP A 237 4.33 25.43 -3.47
C ASP A 237 5.86 25.23 -3.44
N LYS A 238 6.47 25.28 -2.25
CA LYS A 238 7.88 24.96 -2.09
C LYS A 238 8.21 23.51 -2.49
N ALA A 239 7.31 22.57 -2.21
CA ALA A 239 7.51 21.18 -2.60
C ALA A 239 7.45 20.99 -4.12
N ILE A 240 6.60 21.72 -4.83
CA ILE A 240 6.56 21.73 -6.32
C ILE A 240 7.90 22.19 -6.89
N GLU A 241 8.52 23.22 -6.32
CA GLU A 241 9.84 23.70 -6.76
C GLU A 241 10.93 22.64 -6.57
N VAL A 242 10.92 21.95 -5.41
CA VAL A 242 11.86 20.86 -5.12
C VAL A 242 11.67 19.68 -6.04
N LEU A 243 10.42 19.40 -6.43
CA LEU A 243 10.03 18.24 -7.24
C LEU A 243 9.84 18.59 -8.73
N LYS A 244 10.32 19.74 -9.20
CA LYS A 244 10.08 20.24 -10.57
C LYS A 244 10.50 19.27 -11.70
N ASP A 245 11.46 18.39 -11.43
CA ASP A 245 11.97 17.41 -12.40
C ASP A 245 11.19 16.07 -12.33
N PHE A 246 10.18 15.98 -11.47
CA PHE A 246 9.36 14.79 -11.26
C PHE A 246 7.90 15.05 -11.59
N ASN A 247 7.22 14.02 -12.07
CA ASN A 247 5.77 14.06 -12.21
C ASN A 247 5.12 13.71 -10.86
N VAL A 248 4.32 14.63 -10.31
CA VAL A 248 3.69 14.47 -8.99
C VAL A 248 2.18 14.64 -9.09
N ILE A 249 1.46 13.66 -8.56
CA ILE A 249 0.00 13.72 -8.38
C ILE A 249 -0.27 14.08 -6.92
N TRP A 250 -0.86 15.23 -6.68
CA TRP A 250 -1.26 15.67 -5.35
C TRP A 250 -2.65 15.14 -5.00
N ILE A 251 -2.81 14.59 -3.78
CA ILE A 251 -4.05 14.00 -3.26
C ILE A 251 -4.48 14.68 -1.96
#